data_368b0da0d7ac53541f72454126ad2cbe
#
_entry.id   368b0da0d7ac53541f72454126ad2cbe
#
_cell.length_a   1.000
_cell.length_b   1.000
_cell.length_c   1.000
_cell.angle_alpha   90.00
_cell.angle_beta   90.00
_cell.angle_gamma   90.00
#
_symmetry.space_group_name_H-M   'P 1'
#
loop_
_entity.id
_entity.type
_entity.pdbx_description
1 polymer ?
#
loop_
_entity_poly.entity_id
_entity_poly.type
_entity_poly.pdbx_seq_one_letter_code
_entity_poly.pdbx_strand_id
1 'polypeptide(L)'
;MNATVMREGDAFGGGAAAGGRVLTPGVDVSHGTILYLDDISVGFDGFKALNKLSLDIDNGELRCIIGPNGAGKTTMMDVITGKTRPDSGTVFFGQTIDLTKLTEAEIAHAGIGRKFQKPTVFEQHSVFENLELAMKTDKRVRFSLTARLDSAQRDRIAQTLTLIHLAGEADRPAGLLSHGQKQWLEIGMLLMQEPRLLLLDEPVAGMTDEETERTGELCKTLAGTHSVIVVEHDMDFVAGIAQKVTVLHEGSVLAEGRMDQVQNDQRVIEVYLGR
;
A
#
# COMPACT_ATOMS: atom_id res chain seq x y z
N MET A 1 28.57 -19.13 33.15
CA MET A 1 27.53 -20.14 33.27
C MET A 1 26.32 -19.50 33.91
N ASN A 2 25.36 -19.16 33.13
CA ASN A 2 23.91 -19.25 33.33
C ASN A 2 23.21 -18.49 32.24
N ALA A 3 22.72 -19.24 31.29
CA ALA A 3 21.81 -18.79 30.27
C ALA A 3 20.42 -18.63 30.90
N THR A 4 19.86 -17.44 30.88
CA THR A 4 18.46 -17.18 31.22
C THR A 4 17.68 -17.10 29.94
N VAL A 5 16.90 -18.15 29.68
CA VAL A 5 15.87 -18.25 28.66
C VAL A 5 14.76 -17.25 29.01
N MET A 6 14.52 -16.27 28.13
CA MET A 6 13.32 -15.44 28.19
C MET A 6 12.19 -16.13 27.44
N ARG A 7 11.08 -16.34 28.15
CA ARG A 7 9.82 -16.91 27.64
C ARG A 7 9.06 -15.88 26.83
N GLU A 8 8.56 -16.33 25.69
CA GLU A 8 7.44 -15.71 24.99
C GLU A 8 6.16 -15.69 25.85
N GLY A 9 5.43 -14.62 25.76
CA GLY A 9 4.05 -14.48 26.24
C GLY A 9 3.82 -13.10 26.82
N ASP A 10 3.08 -12.25 26.02
CA ASP A 10 1.97 -11.43 26.53
C ASP A 10 1.51 -10.46 25.44
N ALA A 11 0.37 -10.79 24.85
CA ALA A 11 -0.90 -10.11 25.11
C ALA A 11 -1.05 -8.71 24.50
N PHE A 12 -1.87 -8.66 23.46
CA PHE A 12 -2.51 -7.47 22.93
C PHE A 12 -3.41 -6.83 24.01
N GLY A 13 -2.98 -5.71 24.55
CA GLY A 13 -3.75 -4.84 25.41
C GLY A 13 -3.87 -3.47 24.77
N GLY A 14 -5.11 -3.04 24.47
CA GLY A 14 -5.41 -1.74 23.89
C GLY A 14 -5.12 -0.59 24.86
N GLY A 15 -4.62 0.49 24.32
CA GLY A 15 -4.43 1.78 25.00
C GLY A 15 -3.98 2.84 23.99
N ALA A 16 -4.79 3.87 23.83
CA ALA A 16 -4.54 4.97 22.94
C ALA A 16 -3.34 5.84 23.34
N ALA A 17 -2.73 6.49 22.32
CA ALA A 17 -1.88 7.67 22.35
C ALA A 17 -0.43 7.52 22.82
N ALA A 18 0.43 7.61 21.87
CA ALA A 18 1.68 8.35 21.72
C ALA A 18 2.48 7.63 20.64
N GLY A 19 2.96 8.37 19.61
CA GLY A 19 3.67 7.89 18.42
C GLY A 19 4.66 6.74 18.60
N GLY A 20 4.16 5.53 18.82
CA GLY A 20 4.94 4.33 18.87
C GLY A 20 5.20 3.83 17.44
N ARG A 21 6.47 3.81 17.04
CA ARG A 21 6.92 3.17 15.80
C ARG A 21 6.37 1.74 15.76
N VAL A 22 5.63 1.41 14.70
CA VAL A 22 5.19 0.05 14.45
C VAL A 22 6.42 -0.79 14.07
N LEU A 23 6.94 -1.54 15.04
CA LEU A 23 8.03 -2.50 14.81
C LEU A 23 7.45 -3.77 14.22
N THR A 24 7.60 -3.95 12.92
CA THR A 24 7.15 -5.15 12.23
C THR A 24 8.33 -6.14 12.14
N PRO A 25 8.17 -7.42 12.54
CA PRO A 25 9.27 -8.38 12.52
C PRO A 25 9.88 -8.55 11.12
N GLY A 26 11.21 -8.48 11.00
CA GLY A 26 11.96 -8.80 9.80
C GLY A 26 12.26 -7.62 8.84
N VAL A 27 11.71 -6.41 9.06
CA VAL A 27 12.13 -5.19 8.35
C VAL A 27 12.67 -4.20 9.38
N ASP A 28 13.90 -3.77 9.18
CA ASP A 28 14.52 -2.78 10.07
C ASP A 28 14.01 -1.37 9.71
N VAL A 29 13.21 -0.80 10.59
CA VAL A 29 12.67 0.57 10.51
C VAL A 29 13.18 1.44 11.66
N SER A 30 14.31 1.09 12.26
CA SER A 30 14.86 1.77 13.43
C SER A 30 15.12 3.27 13.21
N HIS A 31 15.40 3.68 11.97
CA HIS A 31 15.58 5.08 11.59
C HIS A 31 14.28 5.80 11.17
N GLY A 32 13.15 5.11 11.21
CA GLY A 32 11.83 5.70 10.93
C GLY A 32 11.35 5.54 9.50
N THR A 33 12.23 5.35 8.54
CA THR A 33 11.88 5.19 7.11
C THR A 33 11.61 3.73 6.78
N ILE A 34 10.53 3.45 6.06
CA ILE A 34 10.14 2.11 5.59
C ILE A 34 10.52 1.88 4.12
N LEU A 35 10.50 2.91 3.30
CA LEU A 35 10.87 2.83 1.89
C LEU A 35 11.80 3.97 1.54
N TYR A 36 12.88 3.65 0.84
CA TYR A 36 13.86 4.61 0.38
C TYR A 36 14.23 4.36 -1.07
N LEU A 37 14.01 5.35 -1.93
CA LEU A 37 14.44 5.40 -3.32
C LEU A 37 15.59 6.41 -3.43
N ASP A 38 16.69 6.04 -4.07
CA ASP A 38 17.85 6.90 -4.25
C ASP A 38 18.32 6.92 -5.72
N ASP A 39 18.26 8.11 -6.33
CA ASP A 39 18.70 8.39 -7.71
C ASP A 39 18.14 7.43 -8.77
N ILE A 40 16.89 6.97 -8.60
CA ILE A 40 16.25 6.01 -9.49
C ILE A 40 16.05 6.61 -10.88
N SER A 41 16.61 5.96 -11.89
CA SER A 41 16.37 6.31 -13.29
C SER A 41 15.85 5.10 -14.06
N VAL A 42 14.83 5.34 -14.90
CA VAL A 42 14.22 4.33 -15.79
C VAL A 42 13.95 4.97 -17.14
N GLY A 43 14.43 4.33 -18.20
CA GLY A 43 14.20 4.73 -19.58
C GLY A 43 13.47 3.67 -20.39
N PHE A 44 12.62 4.10 -21.32
CA PHE A 44 11.96 3.26 -22.30
C PHE A 44 12.14 3.90 -23.69
N ASP A 45 12.80 3.22 -24.62
CA ASP A 45 12.96 3.65 -26.01
C ASP A 45 13.43 5.12 -26.17
N GLY A 46 14.34 5.57 -25.30
CA GLY A 46 14.88 6.91 -25.31
C GLY A 46 14.08 7.95 -24.51
N PHE A 47 12.93 7.58 -23.98
CA PHE A 47 12.16 8.41 -23.06
C PHE A 47 12.52 8.07 -21.60
N LYS A 48 12.85 9.07 -20.79
CA LYS A 48 13.09 8.90 -19.36
C LYS A 48 11.78 8.97 -18.58
N ALA A 49 11.31 7.82 -18.12
CA ALA A 49 10.11 7.73 -17.29
C ALA A 49 10.38 8.09 -15.81
N LEU A 50 11.57 7.76 -15.31
CA LEU A 50 12.10 8.27 -14.03
C LEU A 50 13.48 8.88 -14.29
N ASN A 51 13.75 9.99 -13.64
CA ASN A 51 14.98 10.76 -13.83
C ASN A 51 15.54 11.18 -12.47
N LYS A 52 16.45 10.36 -11.93
CA LYS A 52 17.07 10.54 -10.62
C LYS A 52 16.04 10.80 -9.51
N LEU A 53 14.98 9.97 -9.50
CA LEU A 53 13.94 10.05 -8.48
C LEU A 53 14.51 9.62 -7.13
N SER A 54 14.50 10.53 -6.15
CA SER A 54 14.79 10.21 -4.75
C SER A 54 13.57 10.55 -3.89
N LEU A 55 13.15 9.61 -3.06
CA LEU A 55 11.95 9.68 -2.22
C LEU A 55 12.10 8.78 -1.01
N ASP A 56 11.71 9.25 0.15
CA ASP A 56 11.59 8.47 1.37
C ASP A 56 10.16 8.47 1.92
N ILE A 57 9.75 7.33 2.46
CA ILE A 57 8.45 7.15 3.12
C ILE A 57 8.70 6.69 4.54
N ASP A 58 8.10 7.38 5.49
CA ASP A 58 8.20 7.03 6.90
C ASP A 58 7.33 5.84 7.26
N ASN A 59 7.74 5.08 8.27
CA ASN A 59 6.97 3.95 8.77
C ASN A 59 5.65 4.42 9.39
N GLY A 60 4.54 3.89 8.89
CA GLY A 60 3.18 4.27 9.30
C GLY A 60 2.63 5.53 8.61
N GLU A 61 3.36 6.11 7.67
CA GLU A 61 2.95 7.30 6.94
C GLU A 61 1.85 7.00 5.90
N LEU A 62 0.92 7.96 5.72
CA LEU A 62 0.01 8.04 4.59
C LEU A 62 0.52 9.12 3.63
N ARG A 63 1.16 8.67 2.54
CA ARG A 63 1.71 9.52 1.50
C ARG A 63 0.82 9.52 0.27
N CYS A 64 0.44 10.69 -0.21
CA CYS A 64 -0.19 10.82 -1.52
C CYS A 64 0.84 11.25 -2.57
N ILE A 65 0.84 10.55 -3.71
CA ILE A 65 1.67 10.87 -4.86
C ILE A 65 0.77 11.41 -5.96
N ILE A 66 0.98 12.64 -6.36
CA ILE A 66 0.23 13.32 -7.41
C ILE A 66 1.16 13.74 -8.55
N GLY A 67 0.57 14.16 -9.66
CA GLY A 67 1.32 14.63 -10.84
C GLY A 67 0.55 14.39 -12.12
N PRO A 68 0.90 15.08 -13.21
CA PRO A 68 0.23 14.91 -14.48
C PRO A 68 0.43 13.49 -15.05
N ASN A 69 -0.31 13.18 -16.11
CA ASN A 69 -0.09 11.94 -16.86
C ASN A 69 1.32 11.94 -17.46
N GLY A 70 2.00 10.80 -17.35
CA GLY A 70 3.39 10.67 -17.77
C GLY A 70 4.44 11.18 -16.76
N ALA A 71 4.03 11.65 -15.58
CA ALA A 71 4.97 12.13 -14.54
C ALA A 71 5.86 11.03 -13.93
N GLY A 72 5.60 9.75 -14.23
CA GLY A 72 6.39 8.61 -13.71
C GLY A 72 5.73 7.85 -12.55
N LYS A 73 4.52 8.22 -12.12
CA LYS A 73 3.84 7.61 -10.95
C LYS A 73 3.74 6.09 -11.04
N THR A 74 3.19 5.56 -12.14
CA THR A 74 3.06 4.10 -12.35
C THR A 74 4.42 3.42 -12.45
N THR A 75 5.39 4.04 -13.14
CA THR A 75 6.75 3.51 -13.25
C THR A 75 7.45 3.43 -11.89
N MET A 76 7.26 4.44 -11.03
CA MET A 76 7.75 4.42 -9.65
C MET A 76 7.16 3.22 -8.88
N MET A 77 5.86 3.00 -8.96
CA MET A 77 5.22 1.85 -8.31
C MET A 77 5.69 0.52 -8.91
N ASP A 78 5.90 0.46 -10.22
CA ASP A 78 6.43 -0.72 -10.92
C ASP A 78 7.88 -1.03 -10.47
N VAL A 79 8.69 -0.01 -10.18
CA VAL A 79 10.04 -0.18 -9.62
C VAL A 79 9.96 -0.71 -8.18
N ILE A 80 9.12 -0.13 -7.32
CA ILE A 80 8.96 -0.57 -5.92
C ILE A 80 8.51 -2.03 -5.85
N THR A 81 7.65 -2.47 -6.77
CA THR A 81 7.14 -3.85 -6.82
C THR A 81 8.01 -4.82 -7.59
N GLY A 82 9.12 -4.36 -8.20
CA GLY A 82 10.06 -5.18 -8.95
C GLY A 82 9.62 -5.55 -10.37
N LYS A 83 8.45 -5.06 -10.81
CA LYS A 83 7.93 -5.26 -12.17
C LYS A 83 8.81 -4.56 -13.22
N THR A 84 9.39 -3.41 -12.87
CA THR A 84 10.37 -2.69 -13.70
C THR A 84 11.68 -2.59 -12.94
N ARG A 85 12.78 -2.96 -13.58
CA ARG A 85 14.14 -2.78 -13.04
C ARG A 85 14.64 -1.38 -13.38
N PRO A 86 15.18 -0.63 -12.42
CA PRO A 86 15.80 0.65 -12.72
C PRO A 86 17.11 0.49 -13.50
N ASP A 87 17.41 1.44 -14.38
CA ASP A 87 18.70 1.52 -15.09
C ASP A 87 19.83 1.92 -14.13
N SER A 88 19.51 2.75 -13.14
CA SER A 88 20.44 3.18 -12.07
C SER A 88 19.68 3.55 -10.81
N GLY A 89 20.41 3.67 -9.70
CA GLY A 89 19.88 3.96 -8.39
C GLY A 89 19.57 2.70 -7.59
N THR A 90 19.08 2.89 -6.35
CA THR A 90 18.78 1.80 -5.41
C THR A 90 17.43 2.01 -4.72
N VAL A 91 16.74 0.91 -4.41
CA VAL A 91 15.49 0.93 -3.64
C VAL A 91 15.63 0.03 -2.43
N PHE A 92 15.47 0.60 -1.25
CA PHE A 92 15.51 -0.14 0.00
C PHE A 92 14.15 -0.18 0.69
N PHE A 93 13.77 -1.36 1.16
CA PHE A 93 12.63 -1.57 2.04
C PHE A 93 13.14 -1.83 3.46
N GLY A 94 12.78 -0.93 4.37
CA GLY A 94 13.54 -0.78 5.60
C GLY A 94 14.99 -0.40 5.29
N GLN A 95 15.91 -0.78 6.19
CA GLN A 95 17.33 -0.41 6.02
C GLN A 95 18.18 -1.45 5.31
N THR A 96 17.68 -2.67 5.18
CA THR A 96 18.51 -3.81 4.79
C THR A 96 18.04 -4.54 3.55
N ILE A 97 16.80 -4.37 3.12
CA ILE A 97 16.22 -5.13 2.01
C ILE A 97 16.33 -4.32 0.72
N ASP A 98 17.29 -4.67 -0.12
CA ASP A 98 17.48 -4.08 -1.45
C ASP A 98 16.48 -4.71 -2.44
N LEU A 99 15.42 -3.97 -2.79
CA LEU A 99 14.36 -4.43 -3.69
C LEU A 99 14.85 -4.65 -5.12
N THR A 100 15.92 -3.98 -5.54
CA THR A 100 16.46 -4.13 -6.89
C THR A 100 17.02 -5.52 -7.15
N LYS A 101 17.28 -6.29 -6.10
CA LYS A 101 17.83 -7.65 -6.15
C LYS A 101 16.77 -8.75 -6.02
N LEU A 102 15.53 -8.38 -5.69
CA LEU A 102 14.44 -9.31 -5.42
C LEU A 102 13.53 -9.47 -6.64
N THR A 103 12.85 -10.60 -6.72
CA THR A 103 11.73 -10.83 -7.65
C THR A 103 10.45 -10.20 -7.10
N GLU A 104 9.43 -9.98 -7.96
CA GLU A 104 8.10 -9.49 -7.54
C GLU A 104 7.50 -10.33 -6.39
N ALA A 105 7.63 -11.66 -6.48
CA ALA A 105 7.13 -12.55 -5.44
C ALA A 105 7.88 -12.38 -4.11
N GLU A 106 9.20 -12.22 -4.12
CA GLU A 106 9.99 -11.97 -2.91
C GLU A 106 9.66 -10.62 -2.29
N ILE A 107 9.43 -9.58 -3.11
CA ILE A 107 9.01 -8.26 -2.67
C ILE A 107 7.63 -8.32 -1.99
N ALA A 108 6.67 -9.03 -2.60
CA ALA A 108 5.37 -9.26 -1.99
C ALA A 108 5.48 -10.01 -0.65
N HIS A 109 6.34 -11.04 -0.57
CA HIS A 109 6.58 -11.77 0.68
C HIS A 109 7.31 -10.94 1.74
N ALA A 110 8.14 -9.98 1.33
CA ALA A 110 8.76 -9.04 2.25
C ALA A 110 7.74 -8.09 2.91
N GLY A 111 6.55 -7.96 2.35
CA GLY A 111 5.45 -7.21 2.93
C GLY A 111 5.08 -5.94 2.16
N ILE A 112 5.30 -5.89 0.85
CA ILE A 112 4.81 -4.83 -0.01
C ILE A 112 3.60 -5.34 -0.79
N GLY A 113 2.42 -4.76 -0.55
CA GLY A 113 1.20 -5.07 -1.26
C GLY A 113 0.83 -3.96 -2.25
N ARG A 114 0.43 -4.32 -3.46
CA ARG A 114 -0.05 -3.36 -4.46
C ARG A 114 -1.45 -3.71 -4.94
N LYS A 115 -2.34 -2.72 -4.87
CA LYS A 115 -3.62 -2.73 -5.55
C LYS A 115 -3.44 -2.12 -6.94
N PHE A 116 -3.84 -2.86 -7.97
CA PHE A 116 -3.83 -2.38 -9.34
C PHE A 116 -5.12 -1.61 -9.68
N GLN A 117 -5.11 -0.85 -10.79
CA GLN A 117 -6.28 -0.06 -11.21
C GLN A 117 -7.53 -0.91 -11.49
N LYS A 118 -7.36 -2.13 -12.03
CA LYS A 118 -8.49 -3.05 -12.27
C LYS A 118 -8.61 -4.04 -11.13
N PRO A 119 -9.80 -4.16 -10.50
CA PRO A 119 -10.01 -5.13 -9.43
C PRO A 119 -9.76 -6.56 -9.90
N THR A 120 -9.02 -7.33 -9.10
CA THR A 120 -8.64 -8.73 -9.37
C THR A 120 -9.31 -9.68 -8.39
N VAL A 121 -10.63 -9.58 -8.24
CA VAL A 121 -11.41 -10.45 -7.35
C VAL A 121 -11.84 -11.73 -8.07
N PHE A 122 -11.98 -12.81 -7.31
CA PHE A 122 -12.55 -14.08 -7.79
C PHE A 122 -14.07 -13.98 -7.83
N GLU A 123 -14.63 -13.58 -8.95
CA GLU A 123 -16.05 -13.20 -9.09
C GLU A 123 -17.05 -14.31 -8.73
N GLN A 124 -16.68 -15.58 -8.92
CA GLN A 124 -17.54 -16.72 -8.64
C GLN A 124 -17.51 -17.18 -7.17
N HIS A 125 -16.55 -16.66 -6.40
CA HIS A 125 -16.42 -16.93 -4.98
C HIS A 125 -17.14 -15.86 -4.17
N SER A 126 -17.55 -16.21 -2.95
CA SER A 126 -18.09 -15.23 -2.00
C SER A 126 -17.02 -14.22 -1.58
N VAL A 127 -17.44 -13.11 -0.99
CA VAL A 127 -16.55 -12.11 -0.39
C VAL A 127 -15.66 -12.75 0.67
N PHE A 128 -16.25 -13.61 1.52
CA PHE A 128 -15.52 -14.36 2.54
C PHE A 128 -14.44 -15.27 1.92
N GLU A 129 -14.79 -16.06 0.90
CA GLU A 129 -13.85 -16.97 0.23
C GLU A 129 -12.72 -16.23 -0.47
N ASN A 130 -12.96 -15.03 -1.03
CA ASN A 130 -11.90 -14.18 -1.59
C ASN A 130 -10.86 -13.81 -0.54
N LEU A 131 -11.30 -13.42 0.66
CA LEU A 131 -10.39 -13.10 1.76
C LEU A 131 -9.66 -14.35 2.28
N GLU A 132 -10.35 -15.48 2.37
CA GLU A 132 -9.74 -16.76 2.76
C GLU A 132 -8.63 -17.18 1.78
N LEU A 133 -8.88 -17.11 0.47
CA LEU A 133 -7.91 -17.45 -0.59
C LEU A 133 -6.69 -16.51 -0.58
N ALA A 134 -6.89 -15.23 -0.21
CA ALA A 134 -5.82 -14.24 -0.13
C ALA A 134 -4.97 -14.39 1.13
N MET A 135 -5.44 -15.10 2.15
CA MET A 135 -4.76 -15.21 3.44
C MET A 135 -3.34 -15.74 3.31
N LYS A 136 -2.42 -15.15 4.09
CA LYS A 136 -1.05 -15.61 4.23
C LYS A 136 -1.02 -16.93 5.00
N THR A 137 -0.99 -18.04 4.27
CA THR A 137 -0.97 -19.40 4.84
C THR A 137 0.06 -20.27 4.11
N ASP A 138 0.43 -21.40 4.69
CA ASP A 138 1.25 -22.42 4.00
C ASP A 138 0.42 -23.03 2.84
N LYS A 139 0.74 -22.63 1.62
CA LYS A 139 0.05 -23.07 0.37
C LYS A 139 0.57 -24.41 -0.18
N ARG A 140 1.28 -25.22 0.62
CA ARG A 140 1.68 -26.57 0.20
C ARG A 140 0.44 -27.43 -0.03
N VAL A 141 0.44 -28.17 -1.14
CA VAL A 141 -0.69 -28.99 -1.62
C VAL A 141 -1.28 -29.90 -0.51
N ARG A 142 -0.41 -30.52 0.32
CA ARG A 142 -0.87 -31.38 1.44
C ARG A 142 -1.60 -30.61 2.53
N PHE A 143 -1.22 -29.35 2.76
CA PHE A 143 -1.84 -28.49 3.76
C PHE A 143 -3.18 -27.94 3.25
N SER A 144 -3.22 -27.51 1.97
CA SER A 144 -4.42 -26.94 1.35
C SER A 144 -5.59 -27.95 1.24
N LEU A 145 -5.30 -29.24 1.09
CA LEU A 145 -6.34 -30.29 0.97
C LEU A 145 -7.04 -30.63 2.30
N THR A 146 -6.44 -30.32 3.44
CA THR A 146 -6.97 -30.65 4.76
C THR A 146 -7.13 -29.43 5.67
N ALA A 147 -6.74 -28.25 5.21
CA ALA A 147 -6.80 -27.03 5.97
C ALA A 147 -8.27 -26.66 6.26
N ARG A 148 -8.57 -26.47 7.53
CA ARG A 148 -9.78 -25.80 7.99
C ARG A 148 -9.34 -24.52 8.68
N LEU A 149 -10.08 -23.44 8.41
CA LEU A 149 -9.85 -22.18 9.13
C LEU A 149 -9.98 -22.42 10.64
N ASP A 150 -8.98 -22.01 11.38
CA ASP A 150 -9.06 -21.93 12.84
C ASP A 150 -9.89 -20.70 13.27
N SER A 151 -10.13 -20.55 14.58
CA SER A 151 -10.91 -19.44 15.11
C SER A 151 -10.21 -18.09 14.84
N ALA A 152 -8.90 -18.00 15.01
CA ALA A 152 -8.14 -16.76 14.81
C ALA A 152 -8.17 -16.30 13.35
N GLN A 153 -8.10 -17.24 12.41
CA GLN A 153 -8.22 -16.95 10.97
C GLN A 153 -9.61 -16.44 10.62
N ARG A 154 -10.67 -17.04 11.16
CA ARG A 154 -12.06 -16.57 10.97
C ARG A 154 -12.28 -15.20 11.56
N ASP A 155 -11.79 -14.96 12.78
CA ASP A 155 -11.88 -13.67 13.46
C ASP A 155 -11.16 -12.57 12.64
N ARG A 156 -10.01 -12.90 12.05
CA ARG A 156 -9.28 -12.01 11.19
C ARG A 156 -10.06 -11.66 9.91
N ILE A 157 -10.67 -12.64 9.24
CA ILE A 157 -11.54 -12.38 8.09
C ILE A 157 -12.70 -11.47 8.52
N ALA A 158 -13.36 -11.75 9.65
CA ALA A 158 -14.47 -10.94 10.15
C ALA A 158 -14.05 -9.50 10.47
N GLN A 159 -12.89 -9.30 11.07
CA GLN A 159 -12.31 -7.98 11.32
C GLN A 159 -12.02 -7.24 10.01
N THR A 160 -11.42 -7.94 9.03
CA THR A 160 -11.13 -7.35 7.71
C THR A 160 -12.42 -6.97 6.99
N LEU A 161 -13.45 -7.84 7.01
CA LEU A 161 -14.77 -7.55 6.44
C LEU A 161 -15.40 -6.28 7.05
N THR A 162 -15.28 -6.11 8.35
CA THR A 162 -15.75 -4.92 9.06
C THR A 162 -14.97 -3.68 8.62
N LEU A 163 -13.65 -3.79 8.55
CA LEU A 163 -12.76 -2.70 8.17
C LEU A 163 -13.01 -2.20 6.75
N ILE A 164 -13.26 -3.11 5.81
CA ILE A 164 -13.53 -2.77 4.40
C ILE A 164 -15.04 -2.57 4.11
N HIS A 165 -15.87 -2.42 5.14
CA HIS A 165 -17.32 -2.17 5.05
C HIS A 165 -18.13 -3.24 4.29
N LEU A 166 -17.67 -4.49 4.28
CA LEU A 166 -18.34 -5.62 3.60
C LEU A 166 -18.84 -6.72 4.55
N ALA A 167 -18.98 -6.43 5.85
CA ALA A 167 -19.43 -7.43 6.83
C ALA A 167 -20.81 -8.03 6.51
N GLY A 168 -21.73 -7.22 5.97
CA GLY A 168 -23.08 -7.66 5.54
C GLY A 168 -23.10 -8.42 4.21
N GLU A 169 -21.99 -8.45 3.48
CA GLU A 169 -21.87 -9.04 2.14
C GLU A 169 -21.03 -10.33 2.12
N ALA A 170 -20.67 -10.86 3.30
CA ALA A 170 -19.69 -11.93 3.43
C ALA A 170 -19.99 -13.16 2.54
N ASP A 171 -21.26 -13.60 2.47
CA ASP A 171 -21.69 -14.76 1.70
C ASP A 171 -22.07 -14.43 0.24
N ARG A 172 -22.04 -13.13 -0.15
CA ARG A 172 -22.42 -12.70 -1.49
C ARG A 172 -21.31 -13.02 -2.49
N PRO A 173 -21.62 -13.53 -3.69
CA PRO A 173 -20.65 -13.67 -4.77
C PRO A 173 -20.01 -12.32 -5.13
N ALA A 174 -18.68 -12.27 -5.19
CA ALA A 174 -17.94 -11.03 -5.44
C ALA A 174 -18.29 -10.41 -6.81
N GLY A 175 -18.70 -11.20 -7.78
CA GLY A 175 -19.16 -10.73 -9.09
C GLY A 175 -20.37 -9.79 -9.01
N LEU A 176 -21.21 -9.90 -7.96
CA LEU A 176 -22.42 -9.09 -7.74
C LEU A 176 -22.17 -7.80 -6.96
N LEU A 177 -20.95 -7.54 -6.52
CA LEU A 177 -20.57 -6.33 -5.83
C LEU A 177 -20.54 -5.12 -6.78
N SER A 178 -20.79 -3.91 -6.26
CA SER A 178 -20.53 -2.66 -6.98
C SER A 178 -19.03 -2.52 -7.31
N HIS A 179 -18.71 -1.58 -8.19
CA HIS A 179 -17.30 -1.31 -8.52
C HIS A 179 -16.51 -0.91 -7.26
N GLY A 180 -17.02 0.01 -6.46
CA GLY A 180 -16.38 0.43 -5.22
C GLY A 180 -16.24 -0.70 -4.20
N GLN A 181 -17.28 -1.53 -4.04
CA GLN A 181 -17.23 -2.71 -3.17
C GLN A 181 -16.15 -3.73 -3.62
N LYS A 182 -15.98 -3.93 -4.94
CA LYS A 182 -14.88 -4.77 -5.46
C LYS A 182 -13.51 -4.18 -5.15
N GLN A 183 -13.37 -2.85 -5.22
CA GLN A 183 -12.15 -2.14 -4.82
C GLN A 183 -11.83 -2.35 -3.33
N TRP A 184 -12.83 -2.25 -2.44
CA TRP A 184 -12.67 -2.51 -1.02
C TRP A 184 -12.31 -3.97 -0.75
N LEU A 185 -12.95 -4.93 -1.44
CA LEU A 185 -12.60 -6.33 -1.32
C LEU A 185 -11.14 -6.59 -1.71
N GLU A 186 -10.65 -5.96 -2.78
CA GLU A 186 -9.25 -6.08 -3.20
C GLU A 186 -8.28 -5.54 -2.14
N ILE A 187 -8.59 -4.38 -1.51
CA ILE A 187 -7.82 -3.88 -0.36
C ILE A 187 -7.85 -4.91 0.78
N GLY A 188 -9.02 -5.47 1.10
CA GLY A 188 -9.16 -6.53 2.09
C GLY A 188 -8.30 -7.76 1.79
N MET A 189 -8.27 -8.21 0.53
CA MET A 189 -7.43 -9.32 0.10
C MET A 189 -5.94 -9.01 0.29
N LEU A 190 -5.51 -7.78 0.06
CA LEU A 190 -4.13 -7.34 0.36
C LEU A 190 -3.85 -7.35 1.86
N LEU A 191 -4.78 -6.88 2.69
CA LEU A 191 -4.63 -6.89 4.15
C LEU A 191 -4.50 -8.30 4.73
N MET A 192 -5.14 -9.30 4.09
CA MET A 192 -5.00 -10.71 4.49
C MET A 192 -3.58 -11.25 4.31
N GLN A 193 -2.74 -10.58 3.49
CA GLN A 193 -1.32 -10.91 3.29
C GLN A 193 -0.38 -10.24 4.29
N GLU A 194 -0.90 -9.45 5.23
CA GLU A 194 -0.13 -8.71 6.25
C GLU A 194 0.94 -7.80 5.66
N PRO A 195 0.59 -6.91 4.73
CA PRO A 195 1.56 -6.00 4.15
C PRO A 195 2.00 -4.97 5.20
N ARG A 196 3.22 -4.48 5.04
CA ARG A 196 3.77 -3.36 5.82
C ARG A 196 3.65 -2.05 5.07
N LEU A 197 3.75 -2.15 3.74
CA LEU A 197 3.59 -1.07 2.81
C LEU A 197 2.49 -1.43 1.82
N LEU A 198 1.49 -0.57 1.73
CA LEU A 198 0.39 -0.66 0.77
C LEU A 198 0.61 0.38 -0.32
N LEU A 199 0.54 -0.05 -1.57
CA LEU A 199 0.56 0.80 -2.75
C LEU A 199 -0.84 0.76 -3.38
N LEU A 200 -1.57 1.88 -3.33
CA LEU A 200 -2.92 2.01 -3.85
C LEU A 200 -2.90 2.91 -5.08
N ASP A 201 -3.20 2.33 -6.25
CA ASP A 201 -3.19 3.02 -7.54
C ASP A 201 -4.62 3.40 -7.90
N GLU A 202 -4.93 4.70 -7.87
CA GLU A 202 -6.25 5.28 -8.12
C GLU A 202 -7.38 4.55 -7.38
N PRO A 203 -7.33 4.46 -6.02
CA PRO A 203 -8.25 3.62 -5.27
C PRO A 203 -9.70 4.10 -5.32
N VAL A 204 -9.97 5.35 -5.71
CA VAL A 204 -11.33 5.92 -5.78
C VAL A 204 -11.87 6.10 -7.21
N ALA A 205 -11.11 5.65 -8.22
CA ALA A 205 -11.55 5.78 -9.61
C ALA A 205 -12.90 5.10 -9.85
N GLY A 206 -13.88 5.87 -10.36
CA GLY A 206 -15.23 5.38 -10.67
C GLY A 206 -16.13 5.10 -9.48
N MET A 207 -15.77 5.58 -8.30
CA MET A 207 -16.59 5.53 -7.08
C MET A 207 -17.59 6.69 -7.02
N THR A 208 -18.68 6.49 -6.28
CA THR A 208 -19.56 7.58 -5.84
C THR A 208 -18.88 8.40 -4.74
N ASP A 209 -19.42 9.61 -4.47
CA ASP A 209 -18.89 10.48 -3.41
C ASP A 209 -18.89 9.77 -2.04
N GLU A 210 -19.94 9.01 -1.72
CA GLU A 210 -20.03 8.24 -0.47
C GLU A 210 -18.98 7.13 -0.41
N GLU A 211 -18.75 6.40 -1.52
CA GLU A 211 -17.72 5.37 -1.59
C GLU A 211 -16.32 5.98 -1.48
N THR A 212 -16.10 7.16 -2.08
CA THR A 212 -14.85 7.92 -2.01
C THR A 212 -14.55 8.34 -0.57
N GLU A 213 -15.53 8.92 0.15
CA GLU A 213 -15.37 9.30 1.55
C GLU A 213 -15.00 8.11 2.43
N ARG A 214 -15.74 6.99 2.30
CA ARG A 214 -15.45 5.75 3.04
C ARG A 214 -14.06 5.18 2.72
N THR A 215 -13.62 5.26 1.46
CA THR A 215 -12.27 4.85 1.06
C THR A 215 -11.21 5.73 1.70
N GLY A 216 -11.48 7.03 1.80
CA GLY A 216 -10.61 7.98 2.50
C GLY A 216 -10.45 7.64 3.99
N GLU A 217 -11.56 7.32 4.66
CA GLU A 217 -11.52 6.88 6.08
C GLU A 217 -10.79 5.55 6.25
N LEU A 218 -10.98 4.61 5.32
CA LEU A 218 -10.22 3.36 5.31
C LEU A 218 -8.72 3.63 5.21
N CYS A 219 -8.28 4.48 4.27
CA CYS A 219 -6.87 4.83 4.13
C CYS A 219 -6.28 5.46 5.41
N LYS A 220 -7.04 6.36 6.06
CA LYS A 220 -6.62 6.97 7.34
C LYS A 220 -6.53 5.93 8.47
N THR A 221 -7.47 4.97 8.51
CA THR A 221 -7.48 3.90 9.51
C THR A 221 -6.31 2.94 9.33
N LEU A 222 -5.91 2.69 8.09
CA LEU A 222 -4.76 1.84 7.77
C LEU A 222 -3.43 2.49 8.14
N ALA A 223 -3.34 3.82 8.05
CA ALA A 223 -2.14 4.57 8.42
C ALA A 223 -1.79 4.37 9.90
N GLY A 224 -0.50 4.35 10.21
CA GLY A 224 0.01 4.05 11.56
C GLY A 224 0.25 2.56 11.79
N THR A 225 -0.65 1.68 11.38
CA THR A 225 -0.44 0.23 11.41
C THR A 225 0.23 -0.28 10.13
N HIS A 226 -0.04 0.38 9.02
CA HIS A 226 0.61 0.18 7.72
C HIS A 226 1.18 1.52 7.25
N SER A 227 2.21 1.48 6.41
CA SER A 227 2.56 2.63 5.58
C SER A 227 1.74 2.54 4.30
N VAL A 228 1.18 3.65 3.85
CA VAL A 228 0.27 3.67 2.71
C VAL A 228 0.74 4.72 1.70
N ILE A 229 0.96 4.30 0.47
CA ILE A 229 1.18 5.20 -0.65
C ILE A 229 -0.08 5.16 -1.53
N VAL A 230 -0.67 6.31 -1.75
CA VAL A 230 -1.84 6.50 -2.62
C VAL A 230 -1.40 7.32 -3.82
N VAL A 231 -1.56 6.77 -5.01
CA VAL A 231 -1.40 7.52 -6.26
C VAL A 231 -2.78 7.96 -6.71
N GLU A 232 -3.00 9.26 -6.82
CA GLU A 232 -4.30 9.84 -7.16
C GLU A 232 -4.18 11.12 -7.98
N HIS A 233 -5.27 11.48 -8.61
CA HIS A 233 -5.43 12.74 -9.35
C HIS A 233 -6.61 13.58 -8.86
N ASP A 234 -7.46 13.04 -7.99
CA ASP A 234 -8.54 13.76 -7.30
C ASP A 234 -7.96 14.56 -6.14
N MET A 235 -7.89 15.88 -6.32
CA MET A 235 -7.28 16.79 -5.34
C MET A 235 -8.09 16.95 -4.08
N ASP A 236 -9.42 16.82 -4.13
CA ASP A 236 -10.28 16.93 -2.96
C ASP A 236 -10.11 15.68 -2.07
N PHE A 237 -10.06 14.51 -2.69
CA PHE A 237 -9.74 13.28 -2.00
C PHE A 237 -8.35 13.32 -1.35
N VAL A 238 -7.32 13.73 -2.11
CA VAL A 238 -5.95 13.86 -1.60
C VAL A 238 -5.89 14.84 -0.44
N ALA A 239 -6.53 16.01 -0.54
CA ALA A 239 -6.57 17.01 0.53
C ALA A 239 -7.25 16.46 1.80
N GLY A 240 -8.25 15.58 1.61
CA GLY A 240 -8.99 14.96 2.71
C GLY A 240 -8.22 13.92 3.48
N ILE A 241 -7.20 13.26 2.88
CA ILE A 241 -6.54 12.10 3.50
C ILE A 241 -5.04 12.29 3.74
N ALA A 242 -4.33 13.06 2.91
CA ALA A 242 -2.88 13.09 2.88
C ALA A 242 -2.28 13.67 4.18
N GLN A 243 -1.34 12.93 4.77
CA GLN A 243 -0.43 13.48 5.78
C GLN A 243 0.69 14.28 5.11
N LYS A 244 1.19 13.76 4.00
CA LYS A 244 2.21 14.37 3.17
C LYS A 244 1.92 14.09 1.69
N VAL A 245 2.17 15.06 0.84
CA VAL A 245 1.96 14.98 -0.60
C VAL A 245 3.30 15.14 -1.31
N THR A 246 3.56 14.28 -2.28
CA THR A 246 4.69 14.39 -3.20
C THR A 246 4.16 14.62 -4.62
N VAL A 247 4.63 15.64 -5.27
CA VAL A 247 4.32 15.95 -6.67
C VAL A 247 5.42 15.43 -7.55
N LEU A 248 5.06 14.51 -8.46
CA LEU A 248 5.98 14.05 -9.50
C LEU A 248 5.77 14.84 -10.79
N HIS A 249 6.86 15.19 -11.43
CA HIS A 249 6.88 15.80 -12.76
C HIS A 249 8.13 15.35 -13.52
N GLU A 250 7.97 14.93 -14.77
CA GLU A 250 9.06 14.45 -15.64
C GLU A 250 10.00 13.43 -14.97
N GLY A 251 9.41 12.50 -14.21
CA GLY A 251 10.14 11.42 -13.54
C GLY A 251 10.94 11.82 -12.31
N SER A 252 10.74 13.03 -11.77
CA SER A 252 11.43 13.55 -10.59
C SER A 252 10.44 14.13 -9.58
N VAL A 253 10.87 14.31 -8.33
CA VAL A 253 10.09 15.02 -7.30
C VAL A 253 10.17 16.52 -7.61
N LEU A 254 9.02 17.14 -7.87
CA LEU A 254 8.90 18.58 -8.10
C LEU A 254 8.74 19.35 -6.79
N ALA A 255 7.86 18.84 -5.92
CA ALA A 255 7.57 19.44 -4.62
C ALA A 255 7.11 18.35 -3.64
N GLU A 256 7.35 18.58 -2.36
CA GLU A 256 6.93 17.69 -1.28
C GLU A 256 6.58 18.52 -0.05
N GLY A 257 5.51 18.12 0.65
CA GLY A 257 5.07 18.79 1.88
C GLY A 257 3.62 18.50 2.22
N ARG A 258 3.06 19.31 3.10
CA ARG A 258 1.64 19.26 3.40
C ARG A 258 0.84 19.79 2.20
N MET A 259 -0.42 19.39 2.10
CA MET A 259 -1.27 19.79 0.97
C MET A 259 -1.34 21.30 0.79
N ASP A 260 -1.48 22.06 1.88
CA ASP A 260 -1.52 23.52 1.88
C ASP A 260 -0.22 24.17 1.32
N GLN A 261 0.93 23.57 1.55
CA GLN A 261 2.22 24.01 1.03
C GLN A 261 2.35 23.70 -0.47
N VAL A 262 1.99 22.48 -0.85
CA VAL A 262 2.11 21.99 -2.22
C VAL A 262 1.16 22.75 -3.17
N GLN A 263 -0.07 23.03 -2.74
CA GLN A 263 -1.04 23.81 -3.54
C GLN A 263 -0.59 25.24 -3.84
N ASN A 264 0.23 25.84 -2.97
CA ASN A 264 0.72 27.20 -3.12
C ASN A 264 2.13 27.26 -3.74
N ASP A 265 2.76 26.13 -4.07
CA ASP A 265 4.05 26.11 -4.76
C ASP A 265 3.87 26.55 -6.23
N GLN A 266 4.54 27.65 -6.61
CA GLN A 266 4.43 28.23 -7.95
C GLN A 266 4.78 27.22 -9.05
N ARG A 267 5.75 26.33 -8.83
CA ARG A 267 6.16 25.30 -9.80
C ARG A 267 5.04 24.27 -10.02
N VAL A 268 4.34 23.89 -8.92
CA VAL A 268 3.19 22.98 -8.99
C VAL A 268 2.04 23.62 -9.76
N ILE A 269 1.74 24.89 -9.46
CA ILE A 269 0.70 25.65 -10.17
C ILE A 269 0.98 25.72 -11.66
N GLU A 270 2.21 26.02 -12.07
CA GLU A 270 2.62 26.09 -13.48
C GLU A 270 2.45 24.75 -14.20
N VAL A 271 2.84 23.64 -13.56
CA VAL A 271 2.70 22.29 -14.13
C VAL A 271 1.23 21.90 -14.32
N TYR A 272 0.35 22.22 -13.39
CA TYR A 272 -1.07 21.88 -13.49
C TYR A 272 -1.88 22.84 -14.36
N LEU A 273 -1.48 24.10 -14.47
CA LEU A 273 -2.12 25.09 -15.34
C LEU A 273 -1.56 25.12 -16.76
N GLY A 274 -0.48 24.36 -17.04
CA GLY A 274 0.12 24.27 -18.37
C GLY A 274 0.73 25.59 -18.86
N ARG A 275 1.29 26.40 -17.96
CA ARG A 275 1.94 27.69 -18.27
C ARG A 275 3.44 27.61 -18.14
#